data_b1de9e58520d26a6fa81739e556f6097
#
_entry.id   b1de9e58520d26a6fa81739e556f6097
#
_cell.length_a   1.000
_cell.length_b   1.000
_cell.length_c   1.000
_cell.angle_alpha   90.00
_cell.angle_beta   90.00
_cell.angle_gamma   90.00
#
_symmetry.space_group_name_H-M   'P 1'
#
loop_
_entity.id
_entity.type
_entity.pdbx_description
1 polymer ?
#
loop_
_entity_poly.entity_id
_entity_poly.type
_entity_poly.pdbx_seq_one_letter_code
_entity_poly.pdbx_strand_id
1 'polypeptide(L)'
;MKQGKVWGSTENILSNGVLEFHRIEAEAGSYCSRHFHKTKHNGFYVESGKLIIRVWKNDYDLVDETVLSSNEFTIVPPGEVH
;
A
#
# COMPACT_ATOMS: atom_id res chain seq x y z
N MET A 1 -12.43 -10.55 8.52
CA MET A 1 -13.23 -10.93 7.34
C MET A 1 -12.43 -10.65 6.07
N LYS A 2 -12.38 -11.63 5.19
CA LYS A 2 -11.71 -11.48 3.90
C LYS A 2 -12.64 -10.82 2.90
N GLN A 3 -12.13 -9.82 2.17
CA GLN A 3 -12.91 -9.06 1.21
C GLN A 3 -12.26 -9.12 -0.17
N GLY A 4 -13.02 -9.49 -1.20
CA GLY A 4 -12.54 -9.51 -2.56
C GLY A 4 -12.40 -8.12 -3.16
N LYS A 5 -11.37 -7.93 -3.97
CA LYS A 5 -11.10 -6.71 -4.73
C LYS A 5 -10.81 -7.09 -6.17
N VAL A 6 -10.89 -6.11 -7.08
CA VAL A 6 -10.57 -6.34 -8.50
C VAL A 6 -9.13 -6.84 -8.66
N TRP A 7 -8.22 -6.34 -7.83
CA TRP A 7 -6.80 -6.68 -7.89
C TRP A 7 -6.40 -7.86 -6.98
N GLY A 8 -7.33 -8.41 -6.20
CA GLY A 8 -7.02 -9.48 -5.28
C GLY A 8 -7.97 -9.51 -4.10
N SER A 9 -7.46 -9.64 -2.90
CA SER A 9 -8.27 -9.65 -1.68
C SER A 9 -7.56 -8.97 -0.53
N THR A 10 -8.33 -8.51 0.45
CA THR A 10 -7.81 -7.95 1.69
C THR A 10 -8.52 -8.58 2.87
N GLU A 11 -7.78 -8.80 3.95
CA GLU A 11 -8.31 -9.34 5.20
C GLU A 11 -7.91 -8.41 6.33
N ASN A 12 -8.92 -7.90 7.06
CA ASN A 12 -8.66 -7.08 8.24
C ASN A 12 -8.24 -7.99 9.40
N ILE A 13 -7.01 -7.83 9.87
CA ILE A 13 -6.46 -8.61 10.96
C ILE A 13 -6.65 -7.89 12.29
N LEU A 14 -6.46 -6.57 12.32
CA LEU A 14 -6.57 -5.75 13.51
C LEU A 14 -7.08 -4.37 13.15
N SER A 15 -8.04 -3.87 13.92
CA SER A 15 -8.48 -2.48 13.84
C SER A 15 -8.90 -2.04 15.24
N ASN A 16 -8.23 -1.02 15.79
CA ASN A 16 -8.50 -0.57 17.16
C ASN A 16 -8.68 0.95 17.26
N GLY A 17 -8.95 1.65 16.15
CA GLY A 17 -9.12 3.10 16.14
C GLY A 17 -7.81 3.88 16.06
N VAL A 18 -6.68 3.27 16.36
CA VAL A 18 -5.35 3.88 16.26
C VAL A 18 -4.56 3.23 15.14
N LEU A 19 -4.67 1.91 15.02
CA LEU A 19 -3.93 1.11 14.06
C LEU A 19 -4.89 0.20 13.31
N GLU A 20 -4.69 0.10 11.98
CA GLU A 20 -5.33 -0.92 11.17
C GLU A 20 -4.25 -1.79 10.53
N PHE A 21 -4.44 -3.08 10.59
CA PHE A 21 -3.53 -4.05 10.01
C PHE A 21 -4.29 -4.98 9.08
N HIS A 22 -3.93 -4.98 7.81
CA HIS A 22 -4.58 -5.78 6.79
C HIS A 22 -3.56 -6.68 6.10
N ARG A 23 -3.96 -7.91 5.83
CA ARG A 23 -3.21 -8.80 4.96
C ARG A 23 -3.82 -8.69 3.56
N ILE A 24 -2.97 -8.48 2.57
CA ILE A 24 -3.39 -8.26 1.19
C ILE A 24 -2.79 -9.33 0.30
N GLU A 25 -3.63 -9.94 -0.53
CA GLU A 25 -3.19 -10.78 -1.62
C GLU A 25 -3.55 -10.10 -2.93
N ALA A 26 -2.56 -9.79 -3.74
CA ALA A 26 -2.76 -9.12 -5.02
C ALA A 26 -2.29 -10.02 -6.16
N GLU A 27 -3.04 -9.99 -7.25
CA GLU A 27 -2.65 -10.70 -8.46
C GLU A 27 -1.48 -9.99 -9.14
N ALA A 28 -0.56 -10.77 -9.72
CA ALA A 28 0.56 -10.21 -10.45
C ALA A 28 0.07 -9.33 -11.61
N GLY A 29 0.71 -8.17 -11.76
CA GLY A 29 0.33 -7.21 -12.79
C GLY A 29 -0.86 -6.34 -12.46
N SER A 30 -1.53 -6.56 -11.32
CA SER A 30 -2.65 -5.72 -10.89
C SER A 30 -2.14 -4.48 -10.12
N TYR A 31 -3.02 -3.50 -10.00
CA TYR A 31 -2.71 -2.28 -9.25
C TYR A 31 -3.98 -1.71 -8.63
N CYS A 32 -3.82 -0.95 -7.56
CA CYS A 32 -4.91 -0.20 -6.97
C CYS A 32 -4.83 1.28 -7.35
N SER A 33 -5.96 1.97 -7.18
CA SER A 33 -6.09 3.38 -7.52
C SER A 33 -5.18 4.25 -6.68
N ARG A 34 -4.75 5.36 -7.27
CA ARG A 34 -3.98 6.40 -6.58
C ARG A 34 -4.85 7.05 -5.50
N HIS A 35 -4.29 7.22 -4.31
CA HIS A 35 -4.98 7.85 -3.19
C HIS A 35 -3.98 8.49 -2.24
N PHE A 36 -4.49 9.25 -1.25
CA PHE A 36 -3.65 9.77 -0.18
C PHE A 36 -4.43 9.84 1.12
N HIS A 37 -3.69 9.88 2.23
CA HIS A 37 -4.24 10.01 3.57
C HIS A 37 -3.71 11.28 4.21
N LYS A 38 -4.59 12.10 4.80
CA LYS A 38 -4.19 13.37 5.39
C LYS A 38 -3.40 13.22 6.69
N THR A 39 -3.73 12.21 7.48
CA THR A 39 -3.22 12.06 8.85
C THR A 39 -2.64 10.69 9.14
N LYS A 40 -2.69 9.76 8.23
CA LYS A 40 -2.27 8.38 8.46
C LYS A 40 -0.96 8.06 7.75
N HIS A 41 -0.11 7.29 8.42
CA HIS A 41 1.02 6.62 7.79
C HIS A 41 0.55 5.28 7.23
N ASN A 42 1.00 4.92 6.04
CA ASN A 42 0.78 3.60 5.48
C ASN A 42 2.09 2.83 5.46
N GLY A 43 2.12 1.71 6.18
CA GLY A 43 3.25 0.79 6.16
C GLY A 43 2.94 -0.38 5.25
N PHE A 44 3.95 -0.84 4.52
CA PHE A 44 3.83 -1.99 3.62
C PHE A 44 4.94 -2.97 3.91
N TYR A 45 4.57 -4.22 4.17
CA TYR A 45 5.50 -5.33 4.34
C TYR A 45 5.17 -6.41 3.32
N VAL A 46 6.15 -6.85 2.57
CA VAL A 46 5.96 -7.89 1.54
C VAL A 46 6.34 -9.24 2.11
N GLU A 47 5.37 -10.14 2.22
CA GLU A 47 5.63 -11.53 2.63
C GLU A 47 6.27 -12.32 1.49
N SER A 48 5.73 -12.20 0.28
CA SER A 48 6.25 -12.88 -0.90
C SER A 48 5.93 -12.10 -2.16
N GLY A 49 6.76 -12.23 -3.17
CA GLY A 49 6.60 -11.53 -4.44
C GLY A 49 7.27 -10.17 -4.45
N LYS A 50 6.72 -9.26 -5.24
CA LYS A 50 7.23 -7.90 -5.37
C LYS A 50 6.08 -6.91 -5.35
N LEU A 51 6.32 -5.76 -4.73
CA LEU A 51 5.39 -4.64 -4.68
C LEU A 51 6.10 -3.39 -5.16
N ILE A 52 5.49 -2.66 -6.08
CA ILE A 52 5.98 -1.36 -6.52
C ILE A 52 5.05 -0.30 -5.94
N ILE A 53 5.63 0.60 -5.15
CA ILE A 53 4.91 1.74 -4.58
C ILE A 53 5.37 2.99 -5.30
N ARG A 54 4.41 3.70 -5.90
CA ARG A 54 4.67 4.96 -6.57
C ARG A 54 4.14 6.10 -5.73
N VAL A 55 4.97 7.10 -5.49
CA VAL A 55 4.60 8.30 -4.75
C VAL A 55 4.76 9.49 -5.67
N TRP A 56 3.67 10.22 -5.88
CA TRP A 56 3.66 11.42 -6.72
C TRP A 56 4.05 12.62 -5.87
N LYS A 57 5.15 13.28 -6.27
CA LYS A 57 5.68 14.45 -5.59
C LYS A 57 5.20 15.71 -6.28
N ASN A 58 4.44 16.56 -5.56
CA ASN A 58 3.93 17.87 -5.97
C ASN A 58 3.18 17.89 -7.34
N ASP A 59 3.03 19.07 -7.93
CA ASP A 59 2.28 19.28 -9.18
C ASP A 59 3.07 18.95 -10.44
N TYR A 60 4.30 18.49 -10.31
CA TYR A 60 5.13 18.07 -11.43
C TYR A 60 5.07 16.54 -11.48
N ASP A 61 4.94 15.95 -12.63
CA ASP A 61 4.81 14.51 -12.81
C ASP A 61 6.00 13.68 -12.26
N LEU A 62 6.58 14.12 -11.15
CA LEU A 62 7.67 13.43 -10.48
C LEU A 62 7.11 12.28 -9.67
N VAL A 63 7.57 11.10 -9.99
CA VAL A 63 7.15 9.87 -9.32
C VAL A 63 8.38 9.20 -8.72
N ASP A 64 8.33 8.98 -7.41
CA ASP A 64 9.30 8.12 -6.73
C ASP A 64 8.76 6.70 -6.73
N GLU A 65 9.56 5.76 -7.20
CA GLU A 65 9.22 4.35 -7.14
C GLU A 65 10.07 3.65 -6.10
N THR A 66 9.40 2.87 -5.25
CA THR A 66 10.04 1.95 -4.32
C THR A 66 9.62 0.54 -4.68
N VAL A 67 10.58 -0.33 -4.91
CA VAL A 67 10.32 -1.74 -5.19
C VAL A 67 10.65 -2.54 -3.94
N LEU A 68 9.64 -3.23 -3.41
CA LEU A 68 9.80 -4.12 -2.26
C LEU A 68 9.79 -5.57 -2.73
N SER A 69 10.80 -6.31 -2.31
CA SER A 69 10.85 -7.77 -2.46
C SER A 69 10.43 -8.44 -1.16
N SER A 70 10.42 -9.76 -1.14
CA SER A 70 10.03 -10.52 0.06
C SER A 70 10.83 -10.08 1.30
N ASN A 71 10.12 -9.90 2.40
CA ASN A 71 10.65 -9.48 3.69
C ASN A 71 11.19 -8.04 3.73
N GLU A 72 10.75 -7.19 2.81
CA GLU A 72 11.08 -5.77 2.83
C GLU A 72 9.87 -4.94 3.28
N PHE A 73 10.15 -3.76 3.82
CA PHE A 73 9.15 -2.88 4.42
C PHE A 73 9.41 -1.42 4.06
N THR A 74 8.35 -0.66 3.89
CA THR A 74 8.44 0.80 3.73
C THR A 74 7.21 1.49 4.34
N ILE A 75 7.34 2.78 4.56
CA ILE A 75 6.25 3.62 5.07
C ILE A 75 6.02 4.79 4.11
N VAL A 76 4.76 5.05 3.79
CA VAL A 76 4.33 6.26 3.08
C VAL A 76 3.75 7.22 4.11
N PRO A 77 4.38 8.39 4.31
CA PRO A 77 3.90 9.37 5.29
C PRO A 77 2.56 9.98 4.89
N PRO A 78 1.85 10.61 5.85
CA PRO A 78 0.63 11.34 5.52
C PRO A 78 0.88 12.45 4.49
N GLY A 79 -0.11 12.70 3.65
CA GLY A 79 -0.06 13.77 2.66
C GLY A 79 0.63 13.40 1.36
N GLU A 80 1.22 12.22 1.24
CA GLU A 80 1.81 11.76 -0.02
C GLU A 80 0.81 10.95 -0.83
N VAL A 81 0.66 11.31 -2.10
CA VAL A 81 -0.19 10.57 -3.05
C VAL A 81 0.55 9.32 -3.52
N HIS A 82 -0.09 8.18 -3.39
CA HIS A 82 0.53 6.89 -3.74
C HIS A 82 -0.45 5.89 -4.34
#